data_ea23e35525044ee0c68b1f23206f8f96
#
_entry.id   ea23e35525044ee0c68b1f23206f8f96
#
_cell.length_a   1.000
_cell.length_b   1.000
_cell.length_c   1.000
_cell.angle_alpha   90.00
_cell.angle_beta   90.00
_cell.angle_gamma   90.00
#
_symmetry.space_group_name_H-M   'P 1'
#
loop_
_entity.id
_entity.type
_entity.pdbx_description
1 polymer ?
#
loop_
_entity_poly.entity_id
_entity_poly.type
_entity_poly.pdbx_seq_one_letter_code
_entity_poly.pdbx_strand_id
1 'polypeptide(L)'
;MRFGSFTAHGKETWGLMKDDGVVLVDANTASSFPSLKSAIANNSLEKIGAELRMKRIDIPAEEISYLPVISNPDKILCVGLNYHDHRLEGGHKEVGEPTLFVRFANAQIGHGKAIIAPMESDSLDFEAELAIIIGKPGRRIPEKEAFNYIAGYSCYNDGSVREYQRHTTQFTAGKNFMATGGSVSYTHLTLPTKRIV
;
A
#
# COMPACT_ATOMS: atom_id res chain seq x y z
N MET A 1 10.82 4.76 -10.39
CA MET A 1 9.65 4.46 -11.28
C MET A 1 8.43 4.24 -10.41
N ARG A 2 7.24 4.63 -10.86
CA ARG A 2 5.99 4.48 -10.12
C ARG A 2 5.15 3.40 -10.80
N PHE A 3 4.76 2.36 -10.08
CA PHE A 3 3.87 1.30 -10.57
C PHE A 3 2.58 1.29 -9.78
N GLY A 4 1.49 0.89 -10.41
CA GLY A 4 0.19 0.81 -9.77
C GLY A 4 -0.69 -0.31 -10.32
N SER A 5 -1.77 -0.60 -9.59
CA SER A 5 -2.83 -1.53 -9.98
C SER A 5 -4.10 -0.74 -10.34
N PHE A 6 -4.78 -1.16 -11.39
CA PHE A 6 -5.90 -0.43 -12.01
C PHE A 6 -7.00 -1.38 -12.46
N THR A 7 -8.18 -0.82 -12.67
CA THR A 7 -9.22 -1.46 -13.48
C THR A 7 -9.21 -0.82 -14.85
N ALA A 8 -9.01 -1.60 -15.90
CA ALA A 8 -9.09 -1.17 -17.29
C ALA A 8 -9.97 -2.15 -18.07
N HIS A 9 -10.90 -1.63 -18.87
CA HIS A 9 -11.84 -2.43 -19.68
C HIS A 9 -12.55 -3.52 -18.83
N GLY A 10 -12.92 -3.20 -17.59
CA GLY A 10 -13.62 -4.10 -16.66
C GLY A 10 -12.75 -5.20 -16.06
N LYS A 11 -11.43 -5.17 -16.22
CA LYS A 11 -10.48 -6.16 -15.67
C LYS A 11 -9.43 -5.50 -14.81
N GLU A 12 -9.00 -6.20 -13.78
CA GLU A 12 -7.82 -5.79 -13.02
C GLU A 12 -6.56 -5.94 -13.86
N THR A 13 -5.71 -4.94 -13.81
CA THR A 13 -4.41 -4.89 -14.48
C THR A 13 -3.45 -4.03 -13.70
N TRP A 14 -2.22 -3.90 -14.19
CA TRP A 14 -1.20 -3.07 -13.57
C TRP A 14 -0.31 -2.43 -14.64
N GLY A 15 0.51 -1.45 -14.24
CA GLY A 15 1.38 -0.77 -15.19
C GLY A 15 2.23 0.32 -14.57
N LEU A 16 2.89 1.09 -15.44
CA LEU A 16 3.76 2.20 -15.08
C LEU A 16 2.97 3.51 -15.09
N MET A 17 2.99 4.22 -13.97
CA MET A 17 2.44 5.57 -13.84
C MET A 17 3.37 6.60 -14.49
N LYS A 18 2.80 7.46 -15.34
CA LYS A 18 3.37 8.71 -15.83
C LYS A 18 2.55 9.89 -15.28
N ASP A 19 3.03 11.11 -15.48
CA ASP A 19 2.33 12.28 -14.92
C ASP A 19 0.95 12.48 -15.55
N ASP A 20 0.82 12.19 -16.84
CA ASP A 20 -0.42 12.38 -17.62
C ASP A 20 -1.28 11.10 -17.75
N GLY A 21 -0.90 9.99 -17.10
CA GLY A 21 -1.67 8.76 -17.20
C GLY A 21 -0.88 7.48 -16.89
N VAL A 22 -1.33 6.36 -17.40
CA VAL A 22 -0.72 5.05 -17.16
C VAL A 22 -0.40 4.32 -18.46
N VAL A 23 0.75 3.62 -18.46
CA VAL A 23 1.11 2.64 -19.49
C VAL A 23 0.85 1.25 -18.91
N LEU A 24 -0.09 0.53 -19.48
CA LEU A 24 -0.45 -0.80 -19.05
C LEU A 24 0.58 -1.83 -19.51
N VAL A 25 0.71 -2.94 -18.79
CA VAL A 25 1.43 -4.11 -19.27
C VAL A 25 0.67 -4.73 -20.45
N ASP A 26 1.42 -5.23 -21.42
CA ASP A 26 0.82 -5.95 -22.56
C ASP A 26 0.35 -7.35 -22.16
N ALA A 27 -0.38 -8.01 -23.06
CA ALA A 27 -0.98 -9.32 -22.81
C ALA A 27 0.05 -10.40 -22.45
N ASN A 28 1.25 -10.37 -23.03
CA ASN A 28 2.30 -11.35 -22.74
C ASN A 28 2.88 -11.13 -21.33
N THR A 29 3.14 -9.88 -20.97
CA THR A 29 3.59 -9.50 -19.63
C THR A 29 2.52 -9.81 -18.60
N ALA A 30 1.24 -9.51 -18.88
CA ALA A 30 0.12 -9.81 -17.99
C ALA A 30 -0.09 -11.34 -17.83
N SER A 31 0.15 -12.13 -18.88
CA SER A 31 0.11 -13.60 -18.79
C SER A 31 1.20 -14.16 -17.89
N SER A 32 2.42 -13.61 -17.97
CA SER A 32 3.56 -14.01 -17.14
C SER A 32 3.47 -13.49 -15.71
N PHE A 33 2.96 -12.27 -15.55
CA PHE A 33 2.83 -11.56 -14.28
C PHE A 33 1.42 -10.95 -14.16
N PRO A 34 0.43 -11.75 -13.71
CA PRO A 34 -0.98 -11.34 -13.70
C PRO A 34 -1.30 -10.21 -12.72
N SER A 35 -0.38 -9.85 -11.84
CA SER A 35 -0.53 -8.74 -10.89
C SER A 35 0.81 -8.05 -10.62
N LEU A 36 0.76 -6.83 -10.13
CA LEU A 36 1.95 -6.13 -9.65
C LEU A 36 2.70 -6.94 -8.58
N LYS A 37 1.97 -7.61 -7.68
CA LYS A 37 2.52 -8.52 -6.68
C LYS A 37 3.36 -9.63 -7.31
N SER A 38 2.88 -10.26 -8.39
CA SER A 38 3.62 -11.33 -9.06
C SER A 38 4.88 -10.83 -9.75
N ALA A 39 4.85 -9.64 -10.35
CA ALA A 39 6.04 -9.01 -10.94
C ALA A 39 7.09 -8.65 -9.88
N ILE A 40 6.67 -8.15 -8.72
CA ILE A 40 7.53 -7.88 -7.56
C ILE A 40 8.21 -9.18 -7.09
N ALA A 41 7.42 -10.23 -6.85
CA ALA A 41 7.92 -11.51 -6.35
C ALA A 41 8.97 -12.15 -7.28
N ASN A 42 8.89 -11.87 -8.58
CA ASN A 42 9.84 -12.35 -9.58
C ASN A 42 10.97 -11.34 -9.90
N ASN A 43 11.09 -10.26 -9.14
CA ASN A 43 12.11 -9.21 -9.32
C ASN A 43 12.17 -8.65 -10.75
N SER A 44 10.99 -8.52 -11.40
CA SER A 44 10.89 -8.17 -12.83
C SER A 44 10.58 -6.70 -13.10
N LEU A 45 10.32 -5.89 -12.06
CA LEU A 45 9.83 -4.51 -12.22
C LEU A 45 10.82 -3.58 -12.93
N GLU A 46 12.12 -3.74 -12.71
CA GLU A 46 13.13 -2.87 -13.32
C GLU A 46 13.12 -3.05 -14.84
N LYS A 47 13.16 -4.31 -15.31
CA LYS A 47 13.12 -4.66 -16.73
C LYS A 47 11.82 -4.19 -17.38
N ILE A 48 10.67 -4.55 -16.80
CA ILE A 48 9.35 -4.19 -17.32
C ILE A 48 9.20 -2.67 -17.33
N GLY A 49 9.62 -1.98 -16.28
CA GLY A 49 9.55 -0.53 -16.20
C GLY A 49 10.39 0.18 -17.23
N ALA A 50 11.56 -0.34 -17.59
CA ALA A 50 12.38 0.20 -18.66
C ALA A 50 11.66 0.11 -20.02
N GLU A 51 10.99 -1.00 -20.29
CA GLU A 51 10.20 -1.21 -21.51
C GLU A 51 8.97 -0.28 -21.56
N LEU A 52 8.18 -0.22 -20.46
CA LEU A 52 6.98 0.60 -20.39
C LEU A 52 7.27 2.10 -20.44
N ARG A 53 8.43 2.55 -19.96
CA ARG A 53 8.83 3.96 -20.01
C ARG A 53 8.85 4.50 -21.43
N MET A 54 9.21 3.67 -22.41
CA MET A 54 9.31 4.04 -23.81
C MET A 54 7.96 4.04 -24.56
N LYS A 55 6.92 3.43 -23.96
CA LYS A 55 5.59 3.33 -24.56
C LYS A 55 4.77 4.62 -24.32
N ARG A 56 3.74 4.82 -25.15
CA ARG A 56 2.74 5.89 -24.97
C ARG A 56 1.79 5.53 -23.84
N ILE A 57 1.10 6.53 -23.31
CA ILE A 57 0.03 6.37 -22.33
C ILE A 57 -1.12 5.61 -22.98
N ASP A 58 -1.66 4.62 -22.28
CA ASP A 58 -2.82 3.83 -22.69
C ASP A 58 -4.13 4.40 -22.11
N ILE A 59 -4.07 4.94 -20.86
CA ILE A 59 -5.21 5.53 -20.17
C ILE A 59 -4.78 6.88 -19.60
N PRO A 60 -5.47 7.99 -19.93
CA PRO A 60 -5.24 9.30 -19.34
C PRO A 60 -5.49 9.31 -17.82
N ALA A 61 -4.86 10.24 -17.10
CA ALA A 61 -4.91 10.30 -15.63
C ALA A 61 -6.34 10.41 -15.07
N GLU A 62 -7.20 11.18 -15.73
CA GLU A 62 -8.59 11.42 -15.35
C GLU A 62 -9.52 10.21 -15.55
N GLU A 63 -9.12 9.24 -16.36
CA GLU A 63 -9.88 8.03 -16.65
C GLU A 63 -9.43 6.81 -15.82
N ILE A 64 -8.40 6.97 -14.97
CA ILE A 64 -7.85 5.87 -14.21
C ILE A 64 -8.80 5.45 -13.09
N SER A 65 -9.22 4.18 -13.09
CA SER A 65 -9.88 3.56 -11.94
C SER A 65 -8.86 2.79 -11.11
N TYR A 66 -8.46 3.37 -10.00
CA TYR A 66 -7.42 2.83 -9.14
C TYR A 66 -7.89 1.66 -8.27
N LEU A 67 -7.03 0.67 -8.11
CA LEU A 67 -7.10 -0.38 -7.11
C LEU A 67 -6.07 -0.10 -6.00
N PRO A 68 -6.12 -0.78 -4.83
CA PRO A 68 -5.00 -0.79 -3.90
C PRO A 68 -3.71 -1.17 -4.61
N VAL A 69 -2.58 -0.56 -4.24
CA VAL A 69 -1.28 -0.81 -4.93
C VAL A 69 -0.96 -2.30 -5.02
N ILE A 70 -1.23 -3.05 -3.97
CA ILE A 70 -1.28 -4.52 -3.96
C ILE A 70 -2.71 -4.91 -3.61
N SER A 71 -3.50 -5.33 -4.60
CA SER A 71 -4.92 -5.66 -4.41
C SER A 71 -5.14 -6.95 -3.63
N ASN A 72 -4.16 -7.86 -3.66
CA ASN A 72 -4.25 -9.19 -3.03
C ASN A 72 -3.01 -9.51 -2.15
N PRO A 73 -2.69 -8.70 -1.14
CA PRO A 73 -1.56 -8.97 -0.26
C PRO A 73 -1.84 -10.21 0.60
N ASP A 74 -0.80 -11.02 0.84
CA ASP A 74 -0.91 -12.15 1.77
C ASP A 74 -1.00 -11.68 3.22
N LYS A 75 -0.35 -10.56 3.52
CA LYS A 75 -0.30 -9.95 4.84
C LYS A 75 -0.22 -8.43 4.73
N ILE A 76 -0.94 -7.75 5.61
CA ILE A 76 -0.76 -6.34 5.91
C ILE A 76 -0.47 -6.27 7.40
N LEU A 77 0.78 -5.97 7.75
CA LEU A 77 1.22 -5.79 9.13
C LEU A 77 1.38 -4.31 9.39
N CYS A 78 0.75 -3.83 10.44
CA CYS A 78 0.82 -2.43 10.86
C CYS A 78 1.62 -2.33 12.16
N VAL A 79 2.41 -1.26 12.26
CA VAL A 79 3.16 -0.91 13.47
C VAL A 79 2.42 0.24 14.15
N GLY A 80 1.68 -0.06 15.21
CA GLY A 80 0.94 0.93 15.98
C GLY A 80 1.83 1.79 16.84
N LEU A 81 1.38 3.02 17.14
CA LEU A 81 2.07 3.97 18.01
C LEU A 81 3.50 4.33 17.55
N ASN A 82 3.74 4.26 16.24
CA ASN A 82 5.06 4.39 15.64
C ASN A 82 5.50 5.84 15.37
N TYR A 83 4.59 6.79 15.55
CA TYR A 83 4.89 8.24 15.48
C TYR A 83 4.98 8.80 16.89
N HIS A 84 6.11 9.42 17.21
CA HIS A 84 6.42 9.92 18.55
C HIS A 84 5.34 10.86 19.10
N ASP A 85 4.95 11.85 18.29
CA ASP A 85 3.99 12.88 18.73
C ASP A 85 2.59 12.26 18.94
N HIS A 86 2.14 11.40 18.02
CA HIS A 86 0.87 10.69 18.16
C HIS A 86 0.83 9.78 19.41
N ARG A 87 1.96 9.16 19.74
CA ARG A 87 2.09 8.36 20.97
C ARG A 87 1.93 9.22 22.22
N LEU A 88 2.55 10.40 22.25
CA LEU A 88 2.45 11.34 23.38
C LEU A 88 1.03 11.90 23.55
N GLU A 89 0.37 12.29 22.46
CA GLU A 89 -1.03 12.74 22.46
C GLU A 89 -1.97 11.67 23.01
N GLY A 90 -1.74 10.41 22.69
CA GLY A 90 -2.49 9.26 23.20
C GLY A 90 -2.18 8.87 24.66
N GLY A 91 -1.23 9.55 25.30
CA GLY A 91 -0.78 9.21 26.68
C GLY A 91 -0.09 7.86 26.81
N HIS A 92 0.38 7.28 25.70
CA HIS A 92 1.04 5.97 25.73
C HIS A 92 2.50 6.08 26.11
N LYS A 93 2.92 5.22 27.07
CA LYS A 93 4.32 5.09 27.45
C LYS A 93 5.14 4.46 26.32
N GLU A 94 6.44 4.73 26.33
CA GLU A 94 7.37 4.02 25.47
C GLU A 94 7.39 2.54 25.83
N VAL A 95 7.21 1.68 24.82
CA VAL A 95 7.35 0.23 24.94
C VAL A 95 8.59 -0.18 24.15
N GLY A 96 9.37 -1.12 24.70
CA GLY A 96 10.62 -1.57 24.06
C GLY A 96 10.42 -2.37 22.79
N GLU A 97 9.20 -2.89 22.58
CA GLU A 97 8.85 -3.72 21.43
C GLU A 97 7.72 -3.07 20.58
N PRO A 98 7.70 -3.26 19.26
CA PRO A 98 6.68 -2.67 18.40
C PRO A 98 5.30 -3.29 18.66
N THR A 99 4.27 -2.43 18.79
CA THR A 99 2.88 -2.87 18.80
C THR A 99 2.47 -3.26 17.40
N LEU A 100 2.15 -4.53 17.18
CA LEU A 100 1.77 -5.04 15.86
C LEU A 100 0.27 -5.37 15.82
N PHE A 101 -0.36 -5.03 14.69
CA PHE A 101 -1.71 -5.47 14.36
C PHE A 101 -1.81 -5.76 12.85
N VAL A 102 -2.93 -6.30 12.42
CA VAL A 102 -3.12 -6.71 11.03
C VAL A 102 -4.29 -5.98 10.38
N ARG A 103 -4.18 -5.76 9.07
CA ARG A 103 -5.32 -5.45 8.21
C ARG A 103 -5.50 -6.56 7.18
N PHE A 104 -6.75 -6.73 6.74
CA PHE A 104 -7.10 -7.70 5.71
C PHE A 104 -7.21 -7.03 4.34
N ALA A 105 -6.99 -7.80 3.27
CA ALA A 105 -7.03 -7.27 1.91
C ALA A 105 -8.37 -6.60 1.57
N ASN A 106 -9.50 -7.13 2.06
CA ASN A 106 -10.84 -6.61 1.82
C ASN A 106 -11.16 -5.32 2.60
N ALA A 107 -10.34 -4.94 3.57
CA ALA A 107 -10.44 -3.63 4.22
C ALA A 107 -9.83 -2.50 3.39
N GLN A 108 -9.10 -2.81 2.32
CA GLN A 108 -8.48 -1.80 1.46
C GLN A 108 -9.45 -1.20 0.44
N ILE A 109 -9.17 0.05 0.07
CA ILE A 109 -9.81 0.72 -1.08
C ILE A 109 -8.75 1.49 -1.87
N GLY A 110 -8.94 1.59 -3.19
CA GLY A 110 -8.01 2.27 -4.10
C GLY A 110 -8.08 3.80 -3.97
N HIS A 111 -7.02 4.44 -4.43
CA HIS A 111 -6.89 5.89 -4.47
C HIS A 111 -8.06 6.57 -5.20
N GLY A 112 -8.47 7.72 -4.69
CA GLY A 112 -9.58 8.50 -5.26
C GLY A 112 -10.98 7.96 -4.98
N LYS A 113 -11.10 6.79 -4.36
CA LYS A 113 -12.40 6.25 -3.92
C LYS A 113 -12.71 6.68 -2.49
N ALA A 114 -13.98 6.88 -2.18
CA ALA A 114 -14.41 7.26 -0.84
C ALA A 114 -14.19 6.11 0.15
N ILE A 115 -13.59 6.41 1.29
CA ILE A 115 -13.59 5.52 2.45
C ILE A 115 -15.02 5.37 2.95
N ILE A 116 -15.44 4.15 3.29
CA ILE A 116 -16.80 3.84 3.71
C ILE A 116 -16.88 3.93 5.23
N ALA A 117 -17.66 4.90 5.73
CA ALA A 117 -18.00 4.93 7.14
C ALA A 117 -19.01 3.81 7.45
N PRO A 118 -18.73 2.92 8.41
CA PRO A 118 -19.66 1.86 8.78
C PRO A 118 -20.90 2.45 9.47
N MET A 119 -22.07 1.85 9.26
CA MET A 119 -23.32 2.30 9.92
C MET A 119 -23.32 2.05 11.43
N GLU A 120 -22.44 1.17 11.89
CA GLU A 120 -22.29 0.76 13.28
C GLU A 120 -21.55 1.79 14.14
N SER A 121 -20.97 2.86 13.56
CA SER A 121 -20.14 3.80 14.29
C SER A 121 -20.02 5.15 13.61
N ASP A 122 -20.04 6.20 14.42
CA ASP A 122 -19.75 7.59 14.01
C ASP A 122 -18.28 7.99 14.29
N SER A 123 -17.43 7.04 14.70
CA SER A 123 -16.06 7.30 15.16
C SER A 123 -14.98 6.89 14.15
N LEU A 124 -15.29 6.89 12.85
CA LEU A 124 -14.29 6.68 11.81
C LEU A 124 -13.31 7.86 11.74
N ASP A 125 -12.04 7.58 11.92
CA ASP A 125 -10.95 8.55 11.91
C ASP A 125 -9.87 8.14 10.90
N PHE A 126 -9.08 9.10 10.43
CA PHE A 126 -7.99 8.85 9.48
C PHE A 126 -6.63 8.73 10.17
N GLU A 127 -5.72 7.96 9.58
CA GLU A 127 -4.31 7.88 9.97
C GLU A 127 -3.43 7.88 8.72
N ALA A 128 -2.63 8.92 8.53
CA ALA A 128 -1.69 9.01 7.41
C ALA A 128 -0.44 8.18 7.71
N GLU A 129 -0.19 7.17 6.88
CA GLU A 129 0.84 6.17 7.10
C GLU A 129 1.77 5.99 5.90
N LEU A 130 3.02 5.59 6.18
CA LEU A 130 3.96 5.10 5.19
C LEU A 130 3.78 3.60 4.99
N ALA A 131 3.37 3.19 3.80
CA ALA A 131 3.31 1.79 3.41
C ALA A 131 4.64 1.33 2.81
N ILE A 132 5.19 0.24 3.33
CA ILE A 132 6.40 -0.42 2.83
C ILE A 132 5.98 -1.70 2.12
N ILE A 133 6.32 -1.81 0.84
CA ILE A 133 6.02 -3.01 0.04
C ILE A 133 7.23 -3.94 0.09
N ILE A 134 7.04 -5.09 0.73
CA ILE A 134 8.10 -6.11 0.82
C ILE A 134 8.23 -6.84 -0.51
N GLY A 135 9.45 -6.91 -1.03
CA GLY A 135 9.76 -7.45 -2.36
C GLY A 135 10.37 -8.85 -2.37
N LYS A 136 10.87 -9.32 -1.24
CA LYS A 136 11.56 -10.61 -1.16
C LYS A 136 11.14 -11.37 0.10
N PRO A 137 11.01 -12.70 0.04
CA PRO A 137 10.84 -13.50 1.24
C PRO A 137 12.10 -13.42 2.11
N GLY A 138 11.92 -13.44 3.43
CA GLY A 138 13.05 -13.41 4.35
C GLY A 138 12.66 -13.83 5.76
N ARG A 139 13.66 -14.28 6.51
CA ARG A 139 13.57 -14.63 7.93
C ARG A 139 14.88 -14.29 8.60
N ARG A 140 14.83 -13.76 9.82
CA ARG A 140 16.02 -13.36 10.60
C ARG A 140 16.93 -12.38 9.83
N ILE A 141 16.31 -11.42 9.16
CA ILE A 141 17.00 -10.43 8.33
C ILE A 141 17.77 -9.51 9.27
N PRO A 142 19.09 -9.37 9.12
CA PRO A 142 19.84 -8.37 9.88
C PRO A 142 19.36 -6.96 9.55
N GLU A 143 19.32 -6.06 10.52
CA GLU A 143 18.88 -4.68 10.35
C GLU A 143 19.55 -3.98 9.15
N LYS A 144 20.87 -4.10 9.05
CA LYS A 144 21.66 -3.51 7.95
C LYS A 144 21.26 -3.99 6.55
N GLU A 145 20.52 -5.10 6.43
CA GLU A 145 20.07 -5.68 5.17
C GLU A 145 18.58 -5.44 4.92
N ALA A 146 17.84 -4.90 5.88
CA ALA A 146 16.38 -4.75 5.80
C ALA A 146 15.92 -4.01 4.53
N PHE A 147 16.60 -2.95 4.14
CA PHE A 147 16.30 -2.18 2.92
C PHE A 147 16.43 -3.00 1.63
N ASN A 148 17.24 -4.06 1.60
CA ASN A 148 17.39 -4.93 0.44
C ASN A 148 16.15 -5.80 0.17
N TYR A 149 15.21 -5.86 1.12
CA TYR A 149 13.97 -6.62 1.03
C TYR A 149 12.76 -5.76 0.64
N ILE A 150 12.96 -4.45 0.51
CA ILE A 150 11.90 -3.50 0.16
C ILE A 150 11.83 -3.36 -1.35
N ALA A 151 10.64 -3.59 -1.93
CA ALA A 151 10.37 -3.31 -3.34
C ALA A 151 10.03 -1.85 -3.59
N GLY A 152 9.43 -1.17 -2.61
CA GLY A 152 9.07 0.23 -2.75
C GLY A 152 8.20 0.73 -1.61
N TYR A 153 7.72 1.97 -1.77
CA TYR A 153 6.98 2.71 -0.76
C TYR A 153 5.72 3.32 -1.36
N SER A 154 4.70 3.45 -0.55
CA SER A 154 3.47 4.15 -0.89
C SER A 154 2.90 4.86 0.33
N CYS A 155 1.87 5.68 0.16
CA CYS A 155 1.10 6.21 1.27
C CYS A 155 -0.12 5.32 1.54
N TYR A 156 -0.56 5.32 2.77
CA TYR A 156 -1.73 4.59 3.20
C TYR A 156 -2.54 5.43 4.19
N ASN A 157 -3.85 5.30 4.16
CA ASN A 157 -4.71 5.81 5.22
C ASN A 157 -5.21 4.62 6.04
N ASP A 158 -4.70 4.47 7.25
CA ASP A 158 -5.12 3.41 8.18
C ASP A 158 -6.41 3.80 8.91
N GLY A 159 -7.49 4.02 8.13
CA GLY A 159 -8.78 4.43 8.65
C GLY A 159 -9.26 3.53 9.79
N SER A 160 -9.62 4.16 10.91
CA SER A 160 -9.81 3.51 12.20
C SER A 160 -11.17 3.84 12.78
N VAL A 161 -11.95 2.83 13.12
CA VAL A 161 -13.19 2.99 13.90
C VAL A 161 -12.82 2.96 15.37
N ARG A 162 -12.67 4.16 15.98
CA ARG A 162 -11.99 4.35 17.27
C ARG A 162 -12.60 3.60 18.43
N GLU A 163 -13.91 3.53 18.53
CA GLU A 163 -14.57 2.79 19.59
C GLU A 163 -14.30 1.29 19.48
N TYR A 164 -14.38 0.70 18.27
CA TYR A 164 -14.06 -0.71 18.02
C TYR A 164 -12.58 -1.02 18.23
N GLN A 165 -11.69 -0.09 17.88
CA GLN A 165 -10.25 -0.21 18.16
C GLN A 165 -9.98 -0.35 19.67
N ARG A 166 -10.80 0.30 20.51
CA ARG A 166 -10.60 0.38 21.96
C ARG A 166 -11.42 -0.65 22.76
N HIS A 167 -12.24 -1.48 22.11
CA HIS A 167 -13.03 -2.50 22.79
C HIS A 167 -12.17 -3.49 23.57
N THR A 168 -10.96 -3.77 23.09
CA THR A 168 -9.97 -4.64 23.73
C THR A 168 -8.57 -4.08 23.51
N THR A 169 -7.55 -4.81 23.95
CA THR A 169 -6.14 -4.50 23.64
C THR A 169 -5.75 -4.80 22.18
N GLN A 170 -6.65 -5.44 21.41
CA GLN A 170 -6.42 -5.83 20.03
C GLN A 170 -7.07 -4.83 19.07
N PHE A 171 -6.29 -4.12 18.29
CA PHE A 171 -6.77 -3.06 17.38
C PHE A 171 -7.53 -3.58 16.16
N THR A 172 -7.40 -4.86 15.84
CA THR A 172 -7.89 -5.50 14.61
C THR A 172 -9.36 -5.21 14.32
N ALA A 173 -10.23 -5.20 15.35
CA ALA A 173 -11.67 -4.96 15.18
C ALA A 173 -11.95 -3.56 14.58
N GLY A 174 -11.29 -2.51 15.08
CA GLY A 174 -11.47 -1.14 14.59
C GLY A 174 -10.74 -0.84 13.27
N LYS A 175 -9.89 -1.72 12.81
CA LYS A 175 -9.02 -1.53 11.64
C LYS A 175 -9.48 -2.29 10.39
N ASN A 176 -10.55 -3.08 10.45
CA ASN A 176 -10.91 -4.00 9.38
C ASN A 176 -12.38 -3.91 8.91
N PHE A 177 -13.05 -2.80 9.15
CA PHE A 177 -14.27 -2.51 8.43
C PHE A 177 -13.99 -2.40 6.93
N MET A 178 -14.93 -2.86 6.10
CA MET A 178 -14.78 -2.89 4.65
C MET A 178 -14.46 -1.50 4.10
N ALA A 179 -13.48 -1.41 3.20
CA ALA A 179 -13.09 -0.18 2.50
C ALA A 179 -12.74 1.01 3.42
N THR A 180 -12.17 0.75 4.59
CA THR A 180 -11.68 1.80 5.51
C THR A 180 -10.18 2.07 5.35
N GLY A 181 -9.42 1.21 4.67
CA GLY A 181 -8.00 1.36 4.44
C GLY A 181 -7.67 1.95 3.07
N GLY A 182 -7.37 3.25 2.99
CA GLY A 182 -7.07 3.93 1.74
C GLY A 182 -5.66 3.67 1.26
N SER A 183 -5.49 2.85 0.21
CA SER A 183 -4.18 2.57 -0.38
C SER A 183 -3.91 3.50 -1.55
N VAL A 184 -2.83 4.28 -1.50
CA VAL A 184 -2.37 5.05 -2.64
C VAL A 184 -1.87 4.08 -3.72
N SER A 185 -2.27 4.32 -4.95
CA SER A 185 -2.28 3.32 -6.02
C SER A 185 -0.94 3.07 -6.67
N TYR A 186 0.08 3.83 -6.35
CA TYR A 186 1.40 3.66 -6.93
C TYR A 186 2.49 3.52 -5.88
N THR A 187 3.47 2.70 -6.21
CA THR A 187 4.65 2.43 -5.39
C THR A 187 5.86 3.09 -6.01
N HIS A 188 6.62 3.86 -5.24
CA HIS A 188 7.95 4.29 -5.61
C HIS A 188 8.94 3.16 -5.32
N LEU A 189 9.72 2.73 -6.33
CA LEU A 189 10.76 1.69 -6.18
C LEU A 189 11.90 2.13 -5.26
N THR A 190 12.11 3.44 -5.12
CA THR A 190 13.09 4.02 -4.20
C THR A 190 12.53 5.32 -3.64
N LEU A 191 12.68 5.56 -2.36
CA LEU A 191 12.54 6.92 -1.84
C LEU A 191 13.68 7.76 -2.44
N PRO A 192 13.42 9.00 -2.91
CA PRO A 192 14.49 9.93 -3.22
C PRO A 192 15.26 10.18 -1.92
N THR A 193 16.40 9.52 -1.76
CA THR A 193 17.28 9.70 -0.62
C THR A 193 18.01 11.03 -0.76
N LYS A 194 17.36 12.15 -0.43
CA LYS A 194 18.11 13.26 0.13
C LYS A 194 18.37 12.89 1.59
N ARG A 195 19.62 12.61 1.93
CA ARG A 195 20.06 12.68 3.32
C ARG A 195 19.66 14.06 3.82
N ILE A 196 18.69 14.11 4.70
CA ILE A 196 18.49 15.25 5.58
C ILE A 196 19.55 15.03 6.68
N VAL A 197 20.65 15.74 6.59
CA VAL A 197 21.64 15.86 7.65
C VAL A 197 21.08 16.85 8.66
#